data_78685482bb1ec7d309401eb9e182fe0e
#
_entry.id   78685482bb1ec7d309401eb9e182fe0e
#
_cell.length_a   1.000
_cell.length_b   1.000
_cell.length_c   1.000
_cell.angle_alpha   90.00
_cell.angle_beta   90.00
_cell.angle_gamma   90.00
#
_symmetry.space_group_name_H-M   'P 1'
#
loop_
_entity.id
_entity.type
_entity.pdbx_description
1 polymer ?
#
loop_
_entity_poly.entity_id
_entity_poly.type
_entity_poly.pdbx_seq_one_letter_code
_entity_poly.pdbx_strand_id
1 'polypeptide(L)'
;MNKKIRNLVYLALLLLLVGGCASQKEITYLQDVTRNYRQTIAQDYDVRINSDDLLSIMVNSKDPELVQMFNLPMVSYQVTSMGYLGGQQRMLGYLVDKNGNIKFPQLGEVNVRGLNRFELSDLISNELKERGLVNDAVVTVQFLNFKVSVMGEVVRPGTFEVDSDRITLLDALSLAGDMTIYGRRDNVRVIREENGERTVAIVDLRSRNLMNSPYYYLK
;
A
#
# COMPACT_ATOMS: atom_id res chain seq x y z
N MET A 1 30.33 -44.22 38.02
CA MET A 1 29.85 -42.83 37.98
C MET A 1 29.10 -42.54 39.28
N ASN A 2 29.58 -41.61 40.08
CA ASN A 2 29.09 -41.37 41.44
C ASN A 2 27.61 -40.85 41.37
N LYS A 3 26.71 -41.43 42.19
CA LYS A 3 25.27 -41.02 42.21
C LYS A 3 25.06 -39.52 42.32
N LYS A 4 25.96 -38.83 43.04
CA LYS A 4 25.95 -37.35 43.17
C LYS A 4 26.23 -36.62 41.85
N ILE A 5 27.20 -37.14 41.05
CA ILE A 5 27.57 -36.54 39.75
C ILE A 5 26.43 -36.74 38.74
N ARG A 6 25.77 -37.89 38.73
CA ARG A 6 24.63 -38.17 37.85
C ARG A 6 23.45 -37.27 38.16
N ASN A 7 23.13 -37.04 39.43
CA ASN A 7 22.05 -36.14 39.83
C ASN A 7 22.36 -34.65 39.48
N LEU A 8 23.64 -34.26 39.58
CA LEU A 8 24.08 -32.93 39.20
C LEU A 8 23.95 -32.69 37.69
N VAL A 9 24.28 -33.71 36.89
CA VAL A 9 24.12 -33.67 35.41
C VAL A 9 22.65 -33.59 35.00
N TYR A 10 21.76 -34.37 35.67
CA TYR A 10 20.31 -34.26 35.40
C TYR A 10 19.74 -32.92 35.84
N LEU A 11 20.19 -32.32 36.93
CA LEU A 11 19.77 -30.99 37.37
C LEU A 11 20.26 -29.92 36.42
N ALA A 12 21.49 -30.00 35.90
CA ALA A 12 22.02 -29.09 34.90
C ALA A 12 21.29 -29.21 33.54
N LEU A 13 20.95 -30.45 33.13
CA LEU A 13 20.17 -30.69 31.92
C LEU A 13 18.74 -30.16 32.06
N LEU A 14 18.11 -30.28 33.22
CA LEU A 14 16.78 -29.74 33.51
C LEU A 14 16.77 -28.20 33.49
N LEU A 15 17.83 -27.57 34.01
CA LEU A 15 17.99 -26.10 33.99
C LEU A 15 18.17 -25.54 32.56
N LEU A 16 18.78 -26.29 31.65
CA LEU A 16 18.95 -25.91 30.25
C LEU A 16 17.62 -25.95 29.48
N LEU A 17 16.62 -26.71 29.92
CA LEU A 17 15.28 -26.81 29.26
C LEU A 17 14.35 -25.68 29.63
N VAL A 18 14.64 -24.85 30.63
CA VAL A 18 13.74 -23.78 31.11
C VAL A 18 14.00 -22.43 30.42
N GLY A 19 15.04 -22.30 29.58
CA GLY A 19 15.50 -21.03 28.97
C GLY A 19 14.79 -20.56 27.70
N GLY A 20 13.70 -21.21 27.24
CA GLY A 20 13.16 -21.03 25.91
C GLY A 20 11.87 -20.21 25.80
N CYS A 21 11.52 -19.34 26.75
CA CYS A 21 10.33 -18.49 26.58
C CYS A 21 10.71 -17.22 25.83
N ALA A 22 10.31 -17.10 24.56
CA ALA A 22 10.29 -15.82 23.86
C ALA A 22 9.48 -14.82 24.69
N SER A 23 10.09 -13.66 25.01
CA SER A 23 9.40 -12.65 25.82
C SER A 23 8.18 -12.13 25.06
N GLN A 24 7.01 -12.19 25.66
CA GLN A 24 5.76 -11.63 25.12
C GLN A 24 5.91 -10.17 24.71
N LYS A 25 6.86 -9.43 25.29
CA LYS A 25 7.19 -8.04 24.94
C LYS A 25 7.78 -7.89 23.54
N GLU A 26 8.28 -8.94 22.90
CA GLU A 26 8.87 -8.84 21.57
C GLU A 26 7.85 -9.05 20.45
N ILE A 27 6.68 -9.63 20.77
CA ILE A 27 5.65 -9.96 19.79
C ILE A 27 4.42 -9.05 19.83
N THR A 28 4.30 -8.17 20.84
CA THR A 28 3.15 -7.27 20.98
C THR A 28 3.40 -5.95 20.27
N TYR A 29 2.41 -5.46 19.53
CA TYR A 29 2.41 -4.16 18.88
C TYR A 29 2.03 -3.05 19.86
N LEU A 30 2.49 -1.80 19.61
CA LEU A 30 2.04 -0.58 20.29
C LEU A 30 2.01 -0.71 21.83
N GLN A 31 3.06 -1.28 22.43
CA GLN A 31 3.10 -1.65 23.85
C GLN A 31 3.02 -0.45 24.82
N ASP A 32 3.44 0.72 24.35
CA ASP A 32 3.48 1.98 25.10
C ASP A 32 2.20 2.81 24.97
N VAL A 33 1.14 2.25 24.36
CA VAL A 33 -0.17 2.89 24.28
C VAL A 33 -0.92 2.67 25.59
N THR A 34 -1.35 3.76 26.22
CA THR A 34 -2.18 3.73 27.43
C THR A 34 -3.66 3.51 27.08
N ARG A 35 -4.44 3.00 28.05
CA ARG A 35 -5.89 2.84 27.89
C ARG A 35 -6.53 4.20 27.52
N ASN A 36 -7.38 4.21 26.49
CA ASN A 36 -8.05 5.40 25.96
C ASN A 36 -7.09 6.45 25.35
N TYR A 37 -5.94 6.04 24.83
CA TYR A 37 -5.07 6.92 24.08
C TYR A 37 -5.84 7.55 22.91
N ARG A 38 -5.75 8.87 22.78
CA ARG A 38 -6.30 9.65 21.69
C ARG A 38 -5.22 10.53 21.10
N GLN A 39 -5.18 10.61 19.80
CA GLN A 39 -4.23 11.43 19.07
C GLN A 39 -4.96 12.17 17.96
N THR A 40 -4.68 13.45 17.81
CA THR A 40 -5.12 14.19 16.62
C THR A 40 -4.24 13.76 15.44
N ILE A 41 -4.84 13.31 14.35
CA ILE A 41 -4.12 13.02 13.11
C ILE A 41 -3.81 14.37 12.47
N ALA A 42 -2.56 14.81 12.60
CA ALA A 42 -2.11 16.13 12.16
C ALA A 42 -1.76 16.19 10.67
N GLN A 43 -1.59 15.07 10.01
CA GLN A 43 -1.26 14.97 8.59
C GLN A 43 -2.35 14.25 7.83
N ASP A 44 -2.99 14.98 6.93
CA ASP A 44 -3.69 14.36 5.83
C ASP A 44 -2.62 13.85 4.85
N TYR A 45 -2.41 12.53 4.85
CA TYR A 45 -1.43 11.90 3.97
C TYR A 45 -2.05 11.76 2.59
N ASP A 46 -1.84 12.78 1.77
CA ASP A 46 -2.27 12.78 0.38
C ASP A 46 -1.28 12.01 -0.50
N VAL A 47 -1.76 10.96 -1.10
CA VAL A 47 -1.00 10.21 -2.11
C VAL A 47 -0.83 11.08 -3.34
N ARG A 48 0.44 11.30 -3.76
CA ARG A 48 0.79 12.08 -4.93
C ARG A 48 1.10 11.17 -6.11
N ILE A 49 0.68 11.62 -7.29
CA ILE A 49 0.90 10.93 -8.56
C ILE A 49 2.37 11.04 -8.95
N ASN A 50 2.98 9.92 -9.27
CA ASN A 50 4.36 9.79 -9.71
C ASN A 50 4.45 9.14 -11.10
N SER A 51 5.65 9.17 -11.69
CA SER A 51 5.93 8.42 -12.91
C SER A 51 5.69 6.93 -12.70
N ASP A 52 5.24 6.25 -13.75
CA ASP A 52 4.86 4.83 -13.76
C ASP A 52 3.58 4.47 -12.99
N ASP A 53 2.88 5.46 -12.40
CA ASP A 53 1.54 5.24 -11.89
C ASP A 53 0.56 4.97 -13.04
N LEU A 54 -0.34 4.02 -12.84
CA LEU A 54 -1.43 3.71 -13.76
C LEU A 54 -2.73 4.25 -13.15
N LEU A 55 -3.35 5.20 -13.84
CA LEU A 55 -4.54 5.90 -13.35
C LEU A 55 -5.78 5.49 -14.15
N SER A 56 -6.84 5.10 -13.47
CA SER A 56 -8.18 5.11 -14.03
C SER A 56 -8.75 6.51 -13.90
N ILE A 57 -9.22 7.06 -15.01
CA ILE A 57 -9.90 8.36 -15.05
C ILE A 57 -11.23 8.15 -15.72
N MET A 58 -12.30 8.35 -14.96
CA MET A 58 -13.66 8.17 -15.44
C MET A 58 -14.39 9.51 -15.43
N VAL A 59 -14.94 9.88 -16.57
CA VAL A 59 -15.73 11.11 -16.77
C VAL A 59 -17.21 10.75 -16.83
N ASN A 60 -18.02 11.38 -16.01
CA ASN A 60 -19.46 11.25 -16.01
C ASN A 60 -20.10 12.61 -16.28
N SER A 61 -21.24 12.61 -16.95
CA SER A 61 -22.07 13.78 -17.26
C SER A 61 -23.53 13.35 -17.31
N LYS A 62 -24.45 14.33 -17.31
CA LYS A 62 -25.88 14.09 -17.54
C LYS A 62 -26.13 13.53 -18.94
N ASP A 63 -25.24 13.82 -19.88
CA ASP A 63 -25.27 13.27 -21.23
C ASP A 63 -24.18 12.20 -21.38
N PRO A 64 -24.52 10.89 -21.30
CA PRO A 64 -23.56 9.80 -21.37
C PRO A 64 -22.88 9.68 -22.75
N GLU A 65 -23.51 10.16 -23.83
CA GLU A 65 -22.93 10.07 -25.18
C GLU A 65 -21.72 10.99 -25.33
N LEU A 66 -21.75 12.16 -24.69
CA LEU A 66 -20.65 13.12 -24.71
C LEU A 66 -19.39 12.59 -24.01
N VAL A 67 -19.55 11.76 -22.99
CA VAL A 67 -18.43 11.31 -22.18
C VAL A 67 -17.84 9.98 -22.64
N GLN A 68 -18.49 9.27 -23.56
CA GLN A 68 -18.05 7.98 -24.05
C GLN A 68 -16.63 8.03 -24.63
N MET A 69 -16.27 9.12 -25.31
CA MET A 69 -14.93 9.27 -25.91
C MET A 69 -13.81 9.51 -24.90
N PHE A 70 -14.12 9.93 -23.67
CA PHE A 70 -13.15 10.20 -22.62
C PHE A 70 -12.88 8.96 -21.75
N ASN A 71 -13.80 8.00 -21.77
CA ASN A 71 -13.71 6.82 -20.94
C ASN A 71 -13.04 5.66 -21.69
N LEU A 72 -11.98 5.14 -21.12
CA LEU A 72 -11.32 3.96 -21.66
C LEU A 72 -12.24 2.73 -21.52
N PRO A 73 -12.30 1.86 -22.55
CA PRO A 73 -13.14 0.67 -22.49
C PRO A 73 -12.62 -0.31 -21.41
N MET A 74 -13.53 -1.00 -20.75
CA MET A 74 -13.16 -2.16 -19.93
C MET A 74 -12.83 -3.33 -20.86
N VAL A 75 -11.64 -3.90 -20.72
CA VAL A 75 -11.19 -5.06 -21.52
C VAL A 75 -11.25 -6.31 -20.68
N SER A 76 -12.02 -7.30 -21.15
CA SER A 76 -12.04 -8.62 -20.55
C SER A 76 -11.04 -9.51 -21.28
N TYR A 77 -9.97 -9.94 -20.61
CA TYR A 77 -9.07 -10.94 -21.12
C TYR A 77 -9.53 -12.33 -20.64
N GLN A 78 -9.90 -13.20 -21.58
CA GLN A 78 -10.07 -14.62 -21.29
C GLN A 78 -8.69 -15.26 -21.30
N VAL A 79 -8.14 -15.55 -20.11
CA VAL A 79 -6.93 -16.36 -20.00
C VAL A 79 -7.36 -17.83 -20.01
N THR A 80 -7.31 -18.47 -21.17
CA THR A 80 -7.45 -19.92 -21.30
C THR A 80 -6.12 -20.58 -20.93
N SER A 81 -5.93 -20.84 -19.64
CA SER A 81 -4.94 -21.81 -19.18
C SER A 81 -5.69 -22.92 -18.46
N MET A 82 -5.81 -24.07 -19.15
CA MET A 82 -6.30 -25.34 -18.60
C MET A 82 -7.49 -25.25 -17.60
N GLY A 83 -8.70 -25.12 -18.12
CA GLY A 83 -9.90 -25.61 -17.42
C GLY A 83 -10.61 -24.69 -16.44
N TYR A 84 -10.14 -23.48 -16.18
CA TYR A 84 -10.86 -22.45 -15.41
C TYR A 84 -11.22 -21.27 -16.32
N LEU A 85 -12.51 -21.13 -16.61
CA LEU A 85 -13.10 -19.95 -17.24
C LEU A 85 -13.23 -18.82 -16.21
N GLY A 86 -12.13 -18.18 -15.86
CA GLY A 86 -12.08 -17.00 -15.04
C GLY A 86 -11.63 -15.82 -15.88
N GLY A 87 -12.54 -15.09 -16.52
CA GLY A 87 -12.24 -13.83 -17.17
C GLY A 87 -11.88 -12.77 -16.12
N GLN A 88 -10.63 -12.36 -16.02
CA GLN A 88 -10.27 -11.17 -15.26
C GLN A 88 -10.61 -9.93 -16.11
N GLN A 89 -11.56 -9.14 -15.66
CA GLN A 89 -11.78 -7.81 -16.21
C GLN A 89 -10.68 -6.89 -15.69
N ARG A 90 -9.87 -6.33 -16.60
CA ARG A 90 -8.94 -5.27 -16.27
C ARG A 90 -9.47 -3.95 -16.79
N MET A 91 -9.52 -2.98 -15.91
CA MET A 91 -9.76 -1.59 -16.29
C MET A 91 -8.51 -1.06 -16.99
N LEU A 92 -8.67 -0.49 -18.17
CA LEU A 92 -7.60 0.22 -18.85
C LEU A 92 -7.34 1.54 -18.11
N GLY A 93 -6.06 1.92 -18.03
CA GLY A 93 -5.65 3.14 -17.34
C GLY A 93 -4.70 3.98 -18.17
N TYR A 94 -4.50 5.18 -17.73
CA TYR A 94 -3.53 6.13 -18.24
C TYR A 94 -2.22 5.96 -17.49
N LEU A 95 -1.17 5.54 -18.20
CA LEU A 95 0.17 5.43 -17.62
C LEU A 95 0.82 6.81 -17.56
N VAL A 96 1.29 7.19 -16.39
CA VAL A 96 2.05 8.43 -16.19
C VAL A 96 3.47 8.22 -16.72
N ASP A 97 3.87 9.04 -17.66
CA ASP A 97 5.20 8.96 -18.27
C ASP A 97 6.32 9.49 -17.36
N LYS A 98 7.58 9.38 -17.81
CA LYS A 98 8.75 9.85 -17.04
C LYS A 98 8.75 11.36 -16.80
N ASN A 99 8.04 12.12 -17.63
CA ASN A 99 7.91 13.57 -17.49
C ASN A 99 6.75 13.95 -16.56
N GLY A 100 5.94 12.97 -16.12
CA GLY A 100 4.77 13.16 -15.29
C GLY A 100 3.52 13.52 -16.06
N ASN A 101 3.44 13.18 -17.36
CA ASN A 101 2.32 13.46 -18.20
C ASN A 101 1.50 12.20 -18.47
N ILE A 102 0.19 12.40 -18.70
CA ILE A 102 -0.70 11.41 -19.30
C ILE A 102 -1.19 11.93 -20.66
N LYS A 103 -1.57 11.02 -21.55
CA LYS A 103 -2.24 11.38 -22.82
C LYS A 103 -3.74 11.20 -22.66
N PHE A 104 -4.45 12.30 -22.46
CA PHE A 104 -5.89 12.27 -22.26
C PHE A 104 -6.63 12.64 -23.56
N PRO A 105 -7.72 11.94 -23.91
CA PRO A 105 -8.48 12.24 -25.14
C PRO A 105 -8.92 13.70 -25.20
N GLN A 106 -8.78 14.32 -26.37
CA GLN A 106 -9.13 15.72 -26.67
C GLN A 106 -8.34 16.78 -25.89
N LEU A 107 -7.80 16.49 -24.72
CA LEU A 107 -6.95 17.41 -23.97
C LEU A 107 -5.48 17.32 -24.38
N GLY A 108 -5.05 16.16 -24.93
CA GLY A 108 -3.67 15.92 -25.30
C GLY A 108 -2.80 15.52 -24.10
N GLU A 109 -1.61 16.06 -24.01
CA GLU A 109 -0.70 15.82 -22.88
C GLU A 109 -1.09 16.69 -21.69
N VAL A 110 -1.36 16.05 -20.56
CA VAL A 110 -1.72 16.69 -19.30
C VAL A 110 -0.67 16.33 -18.26
N ASN A 111 -0.05 17.35 -17.65
CA ASN A 111 0.92 17.12 -16.56
C ASN A 111 0.17 16.84 -15.26
N VAL A 112 0.46 15.68 -14.68
CA VAL A 112 -0.24 15.16 -13.48
C VAL A 112 0.69 14.91 -12.31
N ARG A 113 2.00 15.07 -12.50
CA ARG A 113 3.01 14.82 -11.47
C ARG A 113 2.77 15.67 -10.23
N GLY A 114 2.79 15.03 -9.07
CA GLY A 114 2.66 15.68 -7.78
C GLY A 114 1.25 16.12 -7.42
N LEU A 115 0.28 15.97 -8.32
CA LEU A 115 -1.13 16.16 -8.01
C LEU A 115 -1.64 14.98 -7.16
N ASN A 116 -2.59 15.24 -6.28
CA ASN A 116 -3.41 14.17 -5.71
C ASN A 116 -4.60 13.86 -6.64
N ARG A 117 -5.35 12.80 -6.34
CA ARG A 117 -6.48 12.38 -7.18
C ARG A 117 -7.59 13.44 -7.31
N PHE A 118 -7.80 14.24 -6.27
CA PHE A 118 -8.81 15.31 -6.26
C PHE A 118 -8.35 16.49 -7.10
N GLU A 119 -7.10 16.91 -6.94
CA GLU A 119 -6.49 17.97 -7.75
C GLU A 119 -6.50 17.60 -9.24
N LEU A 120 -6.23 16.33 -9.59
CA LEU A 120 -6.30 15.85 -10.96
C LEU A 120 -7.75 15.81 -11.47
N SER A 121 -8.69 15.36 -10.63
CA SER A 121 -10.12 15.38 -10.96
C SER A 121 -10.60 16.77 -11.31
N ASP A 122 -10.25 17.76 -10.48
CA ASP A 122 -10.60 19.17 -10.69
C ASP A 122 -9.93 19.74 -11.94
N LEU A 123 -8.65 19.43 -12.15
CA LEU A 123 -7.91 19.87 -13.34
C LEU A 123 -8.61 19.41 -14.63
N ILE A 124 -8.90 18.10 -14.74
CA ILE A 124 -9.54 17.55 -15.94
C ILE A 124 -10.95 18.11 -16.10
N SER A 125 -11.74 18.20 -15.02
CA SER A 125 -13.10 18.74 -15.06
C SER A 125 -13.11 20.19 -15.58
N ASN A 126 -12.18 21.03 -15.08
CA ASN A 126 -12.05 22.42 -15.50
C ASN A 126 -11.61 22.53 -16.97
N GLU A 127 -10.60 21.76 -17.39
CA GLU A 127 -10.14 21.73 -18.80
C GLU A 127 -11.25 21.33 -19.78
N LEU A 128 -12.06 20.31 -19.42
CA LEU A 128 -13.18 19.88 -20.23
C LEU A 128 -14.25 20.98 -20.37
N LYS A 129 -14.51 21.71 -19.29
CA LYS A 129 -15.46 22.83 -19.25
C LYS A 129 -14.95 24.05 -20.02
N GLU A 130 -13.68 24.45 -19.81
CA GLU A 130 -13.08 25.63 -20.46
C GLU A 130 -12.99 25.46 -21.97
N ARG A 131 -12.75 24.23 -22.45
CA ARG A 131 -12.78 23.93 -23.90
C ARG A 131 -14.17 23.71 -24.48
N GLY A 132 -15.22 23.80 -23.66
CA GLY A 132 -16.61 23.60 -24.09
C GLY A 132 -16.92 22.16 -24.48
N LEU A 133 -16.12 21.18 -24.02
CA LEU A 133 -16.31 19.77 -24.36
C LEU A 133 -17.42 19.13 -23.51
N VAL A 134 -17.35 19.33 -22.17
CA VAL A 134 -18.35 18.85 -21.22
C VAL A 134 -18.51 19.89 -20.11
N ASN A 135 -19.68 20.47 -19.98
CA ASN A 135 -19.91 21.56 -19.02
C ASN A 135 -20.19 21.09 -17.58
N ASP A 136 -20.68 19.87 -17.41
CA ASP A 136 -21.08 19.27 -16.13
C ASP A 136 -20.29 17.99 -15.83
N ALA A 137 -19.04 17.94 -16.29
CA ALA A 137 -18.17 16.79 -16.07
C ALA A 137 -17.92 16.53 -14.59
N VAL A 138 -18.19 15.30 -14.14
CA VAL A 138 -17.77 14.76 -12.86
C VAL A 138 -16.69 13.74 -13.12
N VAL A 139 -15.45 14.05 -12.69
CA VAL A 139 -14.29 13.21 -12.94
C VAL A 139 -13.95 12.41 -11.69
N THR A 140 -13.71 11.12 -11.85
CA THR A 140 -13.24 10.24 -10.78
C THR A 140 -11.90 9.68 -11.17
N VAL A 141 -10.91 9.78 -10.26
CA VAL A 141 -9.54 9.28 -10.47
C VAL A 141 -9.22 8.20 -9.43
N GLN A 142 -8.63 7.08 -9.87
CA GLN A 142 -8.19 5.98 -9.01
C GLN A 142 -6.83 5.46 -9.48
N PHE A 143 -6.00 5.01 -8.55
CA PHE A 143 -4.77 4.27 -8.86
C PHE A 143 -5.10 2.81 -9.15
N LEU A 144 -4.53 2.25 -10.24
CA LEU A 144 -4.77 0.86 -10.66
C LEU A 144 -3.61 -0.08 -10.37
N ASN A 145 -2.42 0.43 -10.10
CA ASN A 145 -1.22 -0.39 -9.92
C ASN A 145 -0.55 -0.24 -8.56
N PHE A 146 -1.30 0.27 -7.57
CA PHE A 146 -0.75 0.36 -6.23
C PHE A 146 -0.59 -1.04 -5.63
N LYS A 147 0.63 -1.36 -5.25
CA LYS A 147 0.99 -2.64 -4.65
C LYS A 147 2.03 -2.45 -3.56
N VAL A 148 2.00 -3.32 -2.57
CA VAL A 148 3.00 -3.40 -1.51
C VAL A 148 3.63 -4.78 -1.49
N SER A 149 4.96 -4.85 -1.36
CA SER A 149 5.69 -6.11 -1.22
C SER A 149 6.11 -6.30 0.23
N VAL A 150 5.68 -7.39 0.84
CA VAL A 150 6.02 -7.78 2.21
C VAL A 150 6.89 -9.01 2.18
N MET A 151 8.08 -8.91 2.77
CA MET A 151 9.09 -9.98 2.76
C MET A 151 9.68 -10.19 4.16
N GLY A 152 10.24 -11.37 4.38
CA GLY A 152 10.91 -11.73 5.62
C GLY A 152 10.05 -12.64 6.49
N GLU A 153 10.15 -12.46 7.80
CA GLU A 153 9.50 -13.30 8.81
C GLU A 153 8.00 -12.97 8.97
N VAL A 154 7.23 -13.21 7.92
CA VAL A 154 5.77 -13.11 7.86
C VAL A 154 5.17 -14.43 7.42
N VAL A 155 3.88 -14.66 7.71
CA VAL A 155 3.21 -15.94 7.41
C VAL A 155 3.09 -16.17 5.89
N ARG A 156 2.83 -15.11 5.12
CA ARG A 156 2.67 -15.17 3.66
C ARG A 156 3.44 -14.04 2.99
N PRO A 157 4.76 -14.19 2.78
CA PRO A 157 5.52 -13.20 2.03
C PRO A 157 5.03 -13.11 0.59
N GLY A 158 4.96 -11.90 0.04
CA GLY A 158 4.48 -11.70 -1.32
C GLY A 158 4.25 -10.23 -1.66
N THR A 159 3.75 -10.01 -2.86
CA THR A 159 3.28 -8.70 -3.34
C THR A 159 1.77 -8.70 -3.35
N PHE A 160 1.18 -7.71 -2.71
CA PHE A 160 -0.26 -7.54 -2.53
C PHE A 160 -0.72 -6.30 -3.29
N GLU A 161 -1.75 -6.46 -4.11
CA GLU A 161 -2.46 -5.34 -4.74
C GLU A 161 -3.33 -4.65 -3.69
N VAL A 162 -3.41 -3.34 -3.75
CA VAL A 162 -4.13 -2.51 -2.79
C VAL A 162 -5.16 -1.69 -3.54
N ASP A 163 -6.44 -1.95 -3.28
CA ASP A 163 -7.57 -1.29 -3.95
C ASP A 163 -7.84 0.14 -3.42
N SER A 164 -7.19 0.54 -2.34
CA SER A 164 -7.28 1.87 -1.76
C SER A 164 -6.08 2.73 -2.15
N ASP A 165 -6.23 4.05 -2.08
CA ASP A 165 -5.14 4.97 -2.41
C ASP A 165 -3.95 4.86 -1.44
N ARG A 166 -4.20 4.43 -0.22
CA ARG A 166 -3.21 4.26 0.83
C ARG A 166 -3.50 3.04 1.68
N ILE A 167 -2.46 2.50 2.27
CA ILE A 167 -2.51 1.41 3.24
C ILE A 167 -1.55 1.71 4.38
N THR A 168 -1.86 1.30 5.59
CA THR A 168 -0.91 1.42 6.70
C THR A 168 0.10 0.28 6.70
N LEU A 169 1.23 0.46 7.37
CA LEU A 169 2.21 -0.60 7.56
C LEU A 169 1.62 -1.81 8.29
N LEU A 170 0.68 -1.58 9.23
CA LEU A 170 -0.02 -2.65 9.94
C LEU A 170 -0.99 -3.41 9.04
N ASP A 171 -1.69 -2.72 8.14
CA ASP A 171 -2.57 -3.36 7.16
C ASP A 171 -1.77 -4.23 6.19
N ALA A 172 -0.61 -3.74 5.72
CA ALA A 172 0.28 -4.50 4.84
C ALA A 172 0.78 -5.79 5.51
N LEU A 173 1.14 -5.73 6.79
CA LEU A 173 1.49 -6.92 7.56
C LEU A 173 0.29 -7.86 7.75
N SER A 174 -0.91 -7.32 7.94
CA SER A 174 -2.14 -8.11 8.03
C SER A 174 -2.45 -8.85 6.73
N LEU A 175 -2.24 -8.22 5.56
CA LEU A 175 -2.34 -8.89 4.26
C LEU A 175 -1.35 -10.07 4.14
N ALA A 176 -0.15 -9.92 4.71
CA ALA A 176 0.85 -10.97 4.76
C ALA A 176 0.60 -12.03 5.85
N GLY A 177 -0.51 -11.94 6.60
CA GLY A 177 -0.88 -12.86 7.66
C GLY A 177 -0.12 -12.65 8.98
N ASP A 178 0.39 -11.42 9.19
CA ASP A 178 1.21 -11.01 10.32
C ASP A 178 2.66 -11.56 10.32
N MET A 179 3.48 -10.99 11.18
CA MET A 179 4.84 -11.46 11.43
C MET A 179 4.84 -12.75 12.26
N THR A 180 5.75 -13.66 11.94
CA THR A 180 5.96 -14.87 12.76
C THR A 180 6.52 -14.50 14.15
N ILE A 181 6.58 -15.47 15.04
CA ILE A 181 7.20 -15.30 16.38
C ILE A 181 8.70 -15.00 16.32
N TYR A 182 9.34 -15.27 15.18
CA TYR A 182 10.76 -15.01 14.94
C TYR A 182 10.99 -13.62 14.31
N GLY A 183 9.93 -12.96 13.86
CA GLY A 183 10.00 -11.64 13.24
C GLY A 183 10.34 -10.55 14.27
N ARG A 184 11.33 -9.73 13.94
CA ARG A 184 11.80 -8.62 14.78
C ARG A 184 10.93 -7.39 14.57
N ARG A 185 9.94 -7.20 15.43
CA ARG A 185 9.00 -6.05 15.37
C ARG A 185 9.65 -4.70 15.70
N ASP A 186 10.83 -4.73 16.31
CA ASP A 186 11.66 -3.55 16.61
C ASP A 186 12.53 -3.10 15.43
N ASN A 187 12.59 -3.89 14.35
CA ASN A 187 13.51 -3.65 13.25
C ASN A 187 12.84 -3.99 11.90
N VAL A 188 11.71 -3.37 11.64
CA VAL A 188 11.03 -3.49 10.33
C VAL A 188 11.58 -2.42 9.40
N ARG A 189 12.00 -2.83 8.21
CA ARG A 189 12.54 -1.94 7.19
C ARG A 189 11.48 -1.59 6.18
N VAL A 190 11.22 -0.31 6.03
CA VAL A 190 10.38 0.24 4.96
C VAL A 190 11.29 0.80 3.89
N ILE A 191 11.17 0.28 2.68
CA ILE A 191 11.88 0.77 1.50
C ILE A 191 10.88 1.55 0.67
N ARG A 192 11.20 2.80 0.37
CA ARG A 192 10.37 3.69 -0.46
C ARG A 192 11.22 4.26 -1.58
N GLU A 193 10.65 4.29 -2.78
CA GLU A 193 11.24 4.95 -3.93
C GLU A 193 10.36 6.14 -4.31
N GLU A 194 10.91 7.33 -4.22
CA GLU A 194 10.19 8.57 -4.48
C GLU A 194 11.13 9.59 -5.14
N ASN A 195 10.66 10.26 -6.18
CA ASN A 195 11.45 11.28 -6.90
C ASN A 195 12.82 10.81 -7.39
N GLY A 196 12.98 9.52 -7.70
CA GLY A 196 14.25 8.94 -8.15
C GLY A 196 15.24 8.62 -7.02
N GLU A 197 14.83 8.80 -5.76
CA GLU A 197 15.60 8.44 -4.57
C GLU A 197 14.99 7.20 -3.91
N ARG A 198 15.86 6.37 -3.32
CA ARG A 198 15.46 5.22 -2.52
C ARG A 198 15.79 5.47 -1.06
N THR A 199 14.79 5.46 -0.21
CA THR A 199 14.92 5.61 1.23
C THR A 199 14.68 4.28 1.92
N VAL A 200 15.50 3.97 2.92
CA VAL A 200 15.32 2.81 3.80
C VAL A 200 15.18 3.32 5.22
N ALA A 201 14.01 3.14 5.80
CA ALA A 201 13.73 3.52 7.19
C ALA A 201 13.57 2.27 8.06
N ILE A 202 14.03 2.37 9.30
CA ILE A 202 13.82 1.34 10.32
C ILE A 202 12.68 1.82 11.23
N VAL A 203 11.67 0.98 11.39
CA VAL A 203 10.46 1.28 12.16
C VAL A 203 10.30 0.24 13.27
N ASP A 204 10.03 0.70 14.49
CA ASP A 204 9.67 -0.16 15.62
C ASP A 204 8.13 -0.22 15.74
N LEU A 205 7.57 -1.39 15.42
CA LEU A 205 6.12 -1.64 15.47
C LEU A 205 5.58 -1.74 16.90
N ARG A 206 6.45 -1.86 17.90
CA ARG A 206 6.07 -1.98 19.31
C ARG A 206 5.77 -0.62 19.93
N SER A 207 6.26 0.46 19.31
CA SER A 207 6.08 1.81 19.83
C SER A 207 4.90 2.52 19.19
N ARG A 208 4.17 3.31 20.01
CA ARG A 208 3.13 4.25 19.55
C ARG A 208 3.67 5.31 18.58
N ASN A 209 4.98 5.58 18.62
CA ASN A 209 5.61 6.51 17.69
C ASN A 209 5.49 6.06 16.22
N LEU A 210 5.21 4.77 15.99
CA LEU A 210 4.85 4.24 14.68
C LEU A 210 3.75 5.07 14.02
N MET A 211 2.68 5.42 14.74
CA MET A 211 1.53 6.17 14.21
C MET A 211 1.86 7.59 13.77
N ASN A 212 2.98 8.15 14.26
CA ASN A 212 3.51 9.47 13.88
C ASN A 212 4.63 9.38 12.84
N SER A 213 5.03 8.17 12.48
CA SER A 213 6.09 7.98 11.50
C SER A 213 5.62 8.37 10.11
N PRO A 214 6.43 9.08 9.29
CA PRO A 214 6.12 9.32 7.89
C PRO A 214 6.06 8.02 7.07
N TYR A 215 6.51 6.90 7.65
CA TYR A 215 6.47 5.56 7.06
C TYR A 215 5.30 4.72 7.55
N TYR A 216 4.39 5.29 8.35
CA TYR A 216 3.18 4.58 8.80
C TYR A 216 2.24 4.29 7.64
N TYR A 217 2.02 5.29 6.76
CA TYR A 217 1.31 5.10 5.51
C TYR A 217 2.28 4.71 4.41
N LEU A 218 1.90 3.70 3.64
CA LEU A 218 2.59 3.22 2.46
C LEU A 218 1.86 3.75 1.23
N LYS A 219 2.59 4.23 0.35
CA LYS A 219 2.41 4.92 -0.90
C LYS A 219 1.85 5.92 -1.03
#